data_f73244c3b943259dbe5179b7b036f371
#
_entry.id   f73244c3b943259dbe5179b7b036f371
#
_cell.length_a   1.000
_cell.length_b   1.000
_cell.length_c   1.000
_cell.angle_alpha   90.00
_cell.angle_beta   90.00
_cell.angle_gamma   90.00
#
_symmetry.space_group_name_H-M   'P 1'
#
loop_
_entity.id
_entity.type
_entity.pdbx_description
1 polymer ?
#
loop_
_entity_poly.entity_id
_entity_poly.type
_entity_poly.pdbx_seq_one_letter_code
_entity_poly.pdbx_strand_id
1 'polypeptide(L)'
;VYKRQGFKNAIAGADGAIVVATPEISSVSDADRVVGLLEEEEMRIAPRLVINRIRRHMMNEGETMDVDEITKHLSISLLGIIFDDDAVIKTSNAGEPIVMDPKNPASQGYRNIARRLLGETVPLMTLKQHKVGFWARLFGKQ
;
A
#
# COMPACT_ATOMS: atom_id res chain seq x y z
N VAL A 1 27.36 -7.33 6.39
CA VAL A 1 27.89 -7.69 5.04
C VAL A 1 26.90 -8.60 4.30
N TYR A 2 26.39 -9.68 4.91
CA TYR A 2 25.47 -10.62 4.24
C TYR A 2 24.11 -10.00 3.82
N LYS A 3 23.54 -9.08 4.62
CA LYS A 3 22.26 -8.43 4.30
C LYS A 3 22.34 -7.52 3.06
N ARG A 4 23.46 -6.80 2.91
CA ARG A 4 23.69 -5.95 1.71
C ARG A 4 23.89 -6.79 0.45
N GLN A 5 24.57 -7.95 0.54
CA GLN A 5 24.78 -8.82 -0.61
C GLN A 5 23.47 -9.44 -1.09
N GLY A 6 22.61 -9.90 -0.17
CA GLY A 6 21.27 -10.42 -0.52
C GLY A 6 20.41 -9.37 -1.21
N PHE A 7 20.43 -8.13 -0.72
CA PHE A 7 19.72 -7.01 -1.35
C PHE A 7 20.25 -6.75 -2.77
N LYS A 8 21.57 -6.62 -2.97
CA LYS A 8 22.18 -6.41 -4.29
C LYS A 8 21.82 -7.52 -5.26
N ASN A 9 21.82 -8.77 -4.81
CA ASN A 9 21.42 -9.90 -5.64
C ASN A 9 19.95 -9.84 -6.02
N ALA A 10 19.07 -9.38 -5.12
CA ALA A 10 17.62 -9.26 -5.38
C ALA A 10 17.30 -8.20 -6.42
N ILE A 11 18.06 -7.11 -6.48
CA ILE A 11 17.84 -6.01 -7.44
C ILE A 11 18.71 -6.13 -8.71
N ALA A 12 19.62 -7.11 -8.76
CA ALA A 12 20.49 -7.31 -9.90
C ALA A 12 19.65 -7.54 -11.18
N GLY A 13 19.82 -6.66 -12.16
CA GLY A 13 19.08 -6.70 -13.41
C GLY A 13 17.66 -6.11 -13.36
N ALA A 14 17.25 -5.52 -12.23
CA ALA A 14 15.99 -4.79 -12.14
C ALA A 14 16.13 -3.34 -12.65
N ASP A 15 15.21 -2.90 -13.49
CA ASP A 15 15.15 -1.52 -13.96
C ASP A 15 14.53 -0.57 -12.92
N GLY A 16 13.71 -1.07 -12.01
CA GLY A 16 13.03 -0.30 -10.98
C GLY A 16 12.61 -1.17 -9.80
N ALA A 17 12.10 -0.56 -8.75
CA ALA A 17 11.66 -1.24 -7.54
C ALA A 17 10.28 -0.77 -7.08
N ILE A 18 9.53 -1.69 -6.48
CA ILE A 18 8.32 -1.39 -5.73
C ILE A 18 8.61 -1.71 -4.26
N VAL A 19 8.61 -0.68 -3.43
CA VAL A 19 8.74 -0.82 -1.98
C VAL A 19 7.36 -1.03 -1.39
N VAL A 20 7.18 -2.14 -0.69
CA VAL A 20 5.90 -2.47 -0.04
C VAL A 20 6.06 -2.31 1.47
N ALA A 21 5.26 -1.44 2.07
CA ALA A 21 5.22 -1.21 3.51
C ALA A 21 3.79 -1.36 4.03
N THR A 22 3.66 -1.61 5.31
CA THR A 22 2.40 -1.52 6.05
C THR A 22 2.38 -0.23 6.88
N PRO A 23 1.22 0.24 7.40
CA PRO A 23 1.15 1.51 8.13
C PRO A 23 1.85 1.52 9.49
N GLU A 24 2.33 0.39 9.98
CA GLU A 24 3.03 0.30 11.27
C GLU A 24 4.40 1.00 11.20
N ILE A 25 4.75 1.73 12.25
CA ILE A 25 5.99 2.52 12.36
C ILE A 25 7.24 1.68 12.08
N SER A 26 7.28 0.44 12.58
CA SER A 26 8.40 -0.47 12.34
C SER A 26 8.58 -0.82 10.87
N SER A 27 7.47 -1.08 10.17
CA SER A 27 7.47 -1.37 8.73
C SER A 27 7.93 -0.17 7.90
N VAL A 28 7.47 1.04 8.27
CA VAL A 28 7.89 2.28 7.61
C VAL A 28 9.39 2.54 7.84
N SER A 29 9.90 2.31 9.05
CA SER A 29 11.35 2.43 9.35
C SER A 29 12.20 1.43 8.57
N ASP A 30 11.72 0.21 8.37
CA ASP A 30 12.41 -0.78 7.54
C ASP A 30 12.38 -0.40 6.05
N ALA A 31 11.24 0.12 5.58
CA ALA A 31 11.10 0.64 4.22
C ALA A 31 12.05 1.83 3.95
N ASP A 32 12.20 2.74 4.90
CA ASP A 32 13.14 3.88 4.81
C ASP A 32 14.58 3.42 4.58
N ARG A 33 15.01 2.39 5.30
CA ARG A 33 16.33 1.78 5.07
C ARG A 33 16.48 1.17 3.69
N VAL A 34 15.42 0.54 3.18
CA VAL A 34 15.41 -0.04 1.82
C VAL A 34 15.46 1.07 0.77
N VAL A 35 14.72 2.15 0.96
CA VAL A 35 14.75 3.33 0.08
C VAL A 35 16.16 3.90 -0.01
N GLY A 36 16.83 4.11 1.14
CA GLY A 36 18.22 4.58 1.16
C GLY A 36 19.18 3.66 0.40
N LEU A 37 19.01 2.33 0.49
CA LEU A 37 19.82 1.39 -0.30
C LEU A 37 19.53 1.45 -1.80
N LEU A 38 18.27 1.68 -2.20
CA LEU A 38 17.88 1.83 -3.59
C LEU A 38 18.43 3.12 -4.22
N GLU A 39 18.50 4.19 -3.44
CA GLU A 39 19.10 5.46 -3.88
C GLU A 39 20.59 5.32 -4.18
N GLU A 40 21.32 4.49 -3.40
CA GLU A 40 22.74 4.20 -3.64
C GLU A 40 22.99 3.42 -4.95
N GLU A 41 22.00 2.71 -5.46
CA GLU A 41 22.14 1.81 -6.62
C GLU A 41 21.73 2.45 -7.97
N GLU A 42 21.37 3.73 -7.98
CA GLU A 42 21.06 4.52 -9.19
C GLU A 42 20.11 3.80 -10.16
N MET A 43 18.96 3.33 -9.67
CA MET A 43 18.01 2.59 -10.48
C MET A 43 17.50 3.42 -11.68
N ARG A 44 17.36 2.77 -12.84
CA ARG A 44 16.88 3.39 -14.09
C ARG A 44 15.46 3.99 -13.94
N ILE A 45 14.61 3.33 -13.17
CA ILE A 45 13.25 3.78 -12.85
C ILE A 45 13.19 4.06 -11.36
N ALA A 46 12.77 5.28 -10.98
CA ALA A 46 12.64 5.67 -9.59
C ALA A 46 11.75 4.69 -8.79
N PRO A 47 12.14 4.33 -7.57
CA PRO A 47 11.34 3.44 -6.74
C PRO A 47 9.96 4.04 -6.45
N ARG A 48 8.96 3.17 -6.31
CA ARG A 48 7.59 3.55 -6.00
C ARG A 48 7.05 2.78 -4.81
N LEU A 49 6.14 3.39 -4.05
CA LEU A 49 5.60 2.89 -2.80
C LEU A 49 4.23 2.22 -3.00
N VAL A 50 4.06 1.07 -2.39
CA VAL A 50 2.74 0.47 -2.14
C VAL A 50 2.54 0.36 -0.64
N ILE A 51 1.45 0.93 -0.11
CA ILE A 51 1.06 0.76 1.28
C ILE A 51 0.01 -0.34 1.35
N ASN A 52 0.38 -1.44 1.99
CA ASN A 52 -0.43 -2.65 2.08
C ASN A 52 -1.09 -2.78 3.46
N ARG A 53 -2.19 -3.54 3.53
CA ARG A 53 -2.89 -3.88 4.77
C ARG A 53 -3.40 -2.68 5.55
N ILE A 54 -3.92 -1.67 4.83
CA ILE A 54 -4.52 -0.50 5.46
C ILE A 54 -5.84 -0.88 6.13
N ARG A 55 -5.93 -0.71 7.44
CA ARG A 55 -7.13 -0.92 8.24
C ARG A 55 -7.83 0.41 8.45
N ARG A 56 -9.07 0.52 7.94
CA ARG A 56 -9.83 1.77 7.96
C ARG A 56 -10.09 2.33 9.37
N HIS A 57 -10.19 1.48 10.38
CA HIS A 57 -10.49 1.89 11.76
C HIS A 57 -9.23 2.32 12.54
N MET A 58 -8.05 1.80 12.24
CA MET A 58 -6.83 2.09 12.99
C MET A 58 -6.21 3.46 12.66
N MET A 59 -6.61 4.08 11.55
CA MET A 59 -6.13 5.42 11.17
C MET A 59 -6.60 6.52 12.13
N ASN A 60 -7.58 6.25 12.98
CA ASN A 60 -8.12 7.23 13.95
C ASN A 60 -7.51 7.10 15.35
N GLU A 61 -6.70 6.09 15.62
CA GLU A 61 -6.22 5.74 16.97
C GLU A 61 -4.77 6.17 17.24
N GLY A 62 -4.09 6.77 16.26
CA GLY A 62 -2.71 7.27 16.42
C GLY A 62 -1.63 6.19 16.53
N GLU A 63 -1.98 4.92 16.38
CA GLU A 63 -1.04 3.79 16.42
C GLU A 63 -0.38 3.50 15.06
N THR A 64 -0.93 4.07 13.98
CA THR A 64 -0.44 3.91 12.60
C THR A 64 -0.26 5.26 11.95
N MET A 65 0.74 5.37 11.08
CA MET A 65 0.92 6.55 10.23
C MET A 65 -0.15 6.57 9.13
N ASP A 66 -0.61 7.76 8.76
CA ASP A 66 -1.48 7.88 7.60
C ASP A 66 -0.71 7.80 6.26
N VAL A 67 -1.45 7.67 5.16
CA VAL A 67 -0.86 7.49 3.81
C VAL A 67 0.03 8.68 3.41
N ASP A 68 -0.40 9.89 3.73
CA ASP A 68 0.33 11.11 3.37
C ASP A 68 1.59 11.26 4.23
N GLU A 69 1.52 10.93 5.51
CA GLU A 69 2.67 10.90 6.42
C GLU A 69 3.73 9.89 5.95
N ILE A 70 3.33 8.66 5.61
CA ILE A 70 4.25 7.63 5.13
C ILE A 70 4.91 8.06 3.81
N THR A 71 4.12 8.54 2.86
CA THR A 71 4.61 8.98 1.55
C THR A 71 5.62 10.12 1.70
N LYS A 72 5.31 11.08 2.57
CA LYS A 72 6.18 12.21 2.86
C LYS A 72 7.46 11.78 3.57
N HIS A 73 7.36 10.86 4.53
CA HIS A 73 8.51 10.34 5.28
C HIS A 73 9.49 9.60 4.37
N LEU A 74 8.98 8.70 3.52
CA LEU A 74 9.81 7.90 2.61
C LEU A 74 10.27 8.66 1.37
N SER A 75 9.70 9.83 1.07
CA SER A 75 10.05 10.68 -0.07
C SER A 75 10.04 9.98 -1.43
N ILE A 76 9.27 8.90 -1.59
CA ILE A 76 9.08 8.19 -2.85
C ILE A 76 7.62 8.23 -3.30
N SER A 77 7.40 8.17 -4.62
CA SER A 77 6.07 8.29 -5.20
C SER A 77 5.16 7.13 -4.82
N LEU A 78 3.95 7.44 -4.38
CA LEU A 78 2.92 6.44 -4.07
C LEU A 78 2.39 5.82 -5.37
N LEU A 79 2.54 4.51 -5.51
CA LEU A 79 1.98 3.73 -6.61
C LEU A 79 0.54 3.28 -6.30
N GLY A 80 0.25 2.95 -5.06
CA GLY A 80 -1.08 2.56 -4.65
C GLY A 80 -1.20 2.11 -3.21
N ILE A 81 -2.44 1.87 -2.82
CA ILE A 81 -2.82 1.39 -1.50
C ILE A 81 -3.67 0.11 -1.60
N ILE A 82 -3.54 -0.77 -0.63
CA ILE A 82 -4.31 -2.00 -0.54
C ILE A 82 -4.93 -2.08 0.85
N PHE A 83 -6.24 -2.25 0.92
CA PHE A 83 -6.93 -2.43 2.18
C PHE A 83 -6.72 -3.83 2.73
N ASP A 84 -6.62 -3.93 4.06
CA ASP A 84 -6.63 -5.21 4.77
C ASP A 84 -8.01 -5.85 4.64
N ASP A 85 -8.06 -7.10 4.18
CA ASP A 85 -9.29 -7.85 3.96
C ASP A 85 -9.04 -9.35 4.16
N ASP A 86 -9.83 -9.96 5.04
CA ASP A 86 -9.71 -11.38 5.36
C ASP A 86 -9.96 -12.29 4.15
N ALA A 87 -10.67 -11.78 3.13
CA ALA A 87 -10.87 -12.51 1.88
C ALA A 87 -9.55 -12.81 1.16
N VAL A 88 -8.54 -11.97 1.30
CA VAL A 88 -7.20 -12.18 0.72
C VAL A 88 -6.59 -13.49 1.24
N ILE A 89 -6.69 -13.72 2.55
CA ILE A 89 -6.17 -14.96 3.18
C ILE A 89 -6.98 -16.16 2.71
N LYS A 90 -8.32 -16.05 2.70
CA LYS A 90 -9.22 -17.14 2.30
C LYS A 90 -9.00 -17.56 0.86
N THR A 91 -8.93 -16.61 -0.06
CA THR A 91 -8.73 -16.90 -1.49
C THR A 91 -7.33 -17.44 -1.76
N SER A 92 -6.29 -16.90 -1.09
CA SER A 92 -4.93 -17.44 -1.19
C SER A 92 -4.82 -18.87 -0.72
N ASN A 93 -5.49 -19.23 0.38
CA ASN A 93 -5.53 -20.62 0.88
C ASN A 93 -6.28 -21.57 -0.07
N ALA A 94 -7.25 -21.06 -0.81
CA ALA A 94 -7.96 -21.80 -1.85
C ALA A 94 -7.19 -21.88 -3.18
N GLY A 95 -6.03 -21.21 -3.30
CA GLY A 95 -5.28 -21.11 -4.55
C GLY A 95 -5.91 -20.16 -5.58
N GLU A 96 -6.83 -19.31 -5.15
CA GLU A 96 -7.52 -18.35 -6.01
C GLU A 96 -7.02 -16.92 -5.71
N PRO A 97 -6.55 -16.16 -6.71
CA PRO A 97 -6.14 -14.78 -6.50
C PRO A 97 -7.34 -13.88 -6.18
N ILE A 98 -7.23 -13.02 -5.16
CA ILE A 98 -8.28 -12.06 -4.79
C ILE A 98 -8.71 -11.15 -5.95
N VAL A 99 -7.84 -10.92 -6.91
CA VAL A 99 -8.13 -10.09 -8.09
C VAL A 99 -9.23 -10.64 -8.98
N MET A 100 -9.65 -11.89 -8.79
CA MET A 100 -10.79 -12.48 -9.48
C MET A 100 -12.13 -11.94 -8.97
N ASP A 101 -12.18 -11.37 -7.76
CA ASP A 101 -13.36 -10.67 -7.23
C ASP A 101 -13.26 -9.16 -7.45
N PRO A 102 -13.88 -8.60 -8.51
CA PRO A 102 -13.76 -7.18 -8.85
C PRO A 102 -14.45 -6.24 -7.85
N LYS A 103 -15.30 -6.76 -6.97
CA LYS A 103 -16.03 -5.96 -5.97
C LYS A 103 -15.26 -5.81 -4.67
N ASN A 104 -14.28 -6.66 -4.42
CA ASN A 104 -13.49 -6.62 -3.20
C ASN A 104 -12.54 -5.39 -3.20
N PRO A 105 -12.48 -4.60 -2.12
CA PRO A 105 -11.61 -3.41 -2.05
C PRO A 105 -10.11 -3.71 -2.19
N ALA A 106 -9.62 -4.84 -1.67
CA ALA A 106 -8.22 -5.24 -1.85
C ALA A 106 -7.94 -5.57 -3.32
N SER A 107 -8.85 -6.31 -3.98
CA SER A 107 -8.78 -6.59 -5.42
C SER A 107 -8.69 -5.30 -6.25
N GLN A 108 -9.51 -4.31 -5.95
CA GLN A 108 -9.44 -3.01 -6.61
C GLN A 108 -8.09 -2.31 -6.41
N GLY A 109 -7.51 -2.41 -5.21
CA GLY A 109 -6.17 -1.90 -4.92
C GLY A 109 -5.11 -2.50 -5.85
N TYR A 110 -5.05 -3.82 -5.95
CA TYR A 110 -4.12 -4.52 -6.85
C TYR A 110 -4.35 -4.16 -8.32
N ARG A 111 -5.60 -4.12 -8.78
CA ARG A 111 -5.93 -3.74 -10.16
C ARG A 111 -5.51 -2.30 -10.48
N ASN A 112 -5.73 -1.37 -9.56
CA ASN A 112 -5.34 0.02 -9.74
C ASN A 112 -3.81 0.19 -9.79
N ILE A 113 -3.06 -0.57 -8.99
CA ILE A 113 -1.60 -0.62 -9.05
C ILE A 113 -1.13 -1.10 -10.42
N ALA A 114 -1.69 -2.21 -10.92
CA ALA A 114 -1.35 -2.75 -12.23
C ALA A 114 -1.63 -1.75 -13.36
N ARG A 115 -2.77 -1.09 -13.33
CA ARG A 115 -3.14 -0.05 -14.32
C ARG A 115 -2.16 1.13 -14.30
N ARG A 116 -1.75 1.59 -13.12
CA ARG A 116 -0.73 2.66 -13.01
C ARG A 116 0.65 2.23 -13.49
N LEU A 117 1.02 0.95 -13.31
CA LEU A 117 2.25 0.39 -13.88
C LEU A 117 2.21 0.39 -15.41
N LEU A 118 1.05 0.21 -16.00
CA LEU A 118 0.82 0.30 -17.45
C LEU A 118 0.70 1.75 -17.95
N GLY A 119 0.87 2.74 -17.09
CA GLY A 119 0.85 4.16 -17.46
C GLY A 119 -0.52 4.82 -17.41
N GLU A 120 -1.55 4.14 -16.92
CA GLU A 120 -2.88 4.73 -16.79
C GLU A 120 -2.94 5.70 -15.59
N THR A 121 -3.68 6.80 -15.77
CA THR A 121 -4.02 7.71 -14.68
C THR A 121 -5.23 7.17 -13.93
N VAL A 122 -5.00 6.62 -12.74
CA VAL A 122 -6.05 6.06 -11.88
C VAL A 122 -6.06 6.81 -10.55
N PRO A 123 -7.19 7.41 -10.13
CA PRO A 123 -7.29 8.07 -8.82
C PRO A 123 -6.99 7.09 -7.69
N LEU A 124 -6.39 7.59 -6.60
CA LEU A 124 -6.22 6.80 -5.39
C LEU A 124 -7.59 6.49 -4.78
N MET A 125 -7.75 5.29 -4.25
CA MET A 125 -8.95 4.94 -3.51
C MET A 125 -9.06 5.84 -2.28
N THR A 126 -10.24 6.42 -2.07
CA THR A 126 -10.46 7.35 -0.97
C THR A 126 -10.70 6.58 0.32
N LEU A 127 -9.99 6.94 1.37
CA LEU A 127 -10.21 6.48 2.75
C LEU A 127 -11.46 7.13 3.38
N LYS A 128 -12.27 7.85 2.61
CA LYS A 128 -13.48 8.51 3.12
C LYS A 128 -14.35 7.49 3.84
N GLN A 129 -14.32 7.54 5.17
CA GLN A 129 -15.42 7.08 5.96
C GLN A 129 -16.67 7.80 5.44
N HIS A 130 -17.70 7.04 5.08
CA HIS A 130 -19.05 7.55 5.18
C HIS A 130 -19.25 7.95 6.66
N LYS A 131 -19.04 9.23 6.98
CA LYS A 131 -19.68 9.81 8.15
C LYS A 131 -21.17 9.61 7.86
N VAL A 132 -21.74 8.54 8.41
CA VAL A 132 -23.19 8.44 8.58
C VAL A 132 -23.54 9.68 9.37
N GLY A 133 -24.18 10.63 8.71
CA GLY A 133 -24.36 11.96 9.22
C GLY A 133 -24.98 11.87 10.58
N PHE A 134 -24.43 12.59 11.55
CA PHE A 134 -24.98 12.77 12.89
C PHE A 134 -26.51 13.02 12.88
N TRP A 135 -27.01 13.63 11.81
CA TRP A 135 -28.44 13.89 11.53
C TRP A 135 -29.27 12.63 11.20
N ALA A 136 -28.69 11.60 10.59
CA ALA A 136 -29.41 10.33 10.33
C ALA A 136 -29.62 9.51 11.62
N ARG A 137 -28.79 9.72 12.66
CA ARG A 137 -28.93 9.10 13.98
C ARG A 137 -29.98 9.78 14.85
N LEU A 138 -30.26 11.06 14.62
CA LEU A 138 -31.24 11.85 15.40
C LEU A 138 -32.66 11.77 14.83
N PHE A 139 -32.86 11.51 13.54
CA PHE A 139 -34.17 11.52 12.89
C PHE A 139 -34.60 10.17 12.28
N GLY A 140 -33.84 9.09 12.51
CA GLY A 140 -34.15 7.75 12.01
C GLY A 140 -34.97 6.91 12.97
N LYS A 141 -36.07 7.47 13.54
CA LYS A 141 -37.12 6.71 14.24
C LYS A 141 -38.45 7.34 13.87
N GLN A 142 -39.08 6.83 12.90
CA GLN A 142 -40.54 6.63 12.79
C GLN A 142 -40.79 5.39 11.97
#